data_720040926e239ea032ba29e526721d89
#
_entry.id   720040926e239ea032ba29e526721d89
#
_cell.length_a   1.000
_cell.length_b   1.000
_cell.length_c   1.000
_cell.angle_alpha   90.00
_cell.angle_beta   90.00
_cell.angle_gamma   90.00
#
_symmetry.space_group_name_H-M   'P 1'
#
loop_
_entity.id
_entity.type
_entity.pdbx_description
1 polymer ?
#
loop_
_entity_poly.entity_id
_entity_poly.type
_entity_poly.pdbx_seq_one_letter_code
_entity_poly.pdbx_strand_id
1 'polypeptide(L)'
;CWYYRAGWPCYRAGGNICYADTPESINREHAILVADRCVAVNPSDTAPALIALDAQMVIRTADGEERVVAAEDYFVGPGIDITRMTILQPGDLLTAIRLPATWGGARFYFEKVRDRQVWDFALVSVASAMVVSEGANGPTIDRMRIVVNGVAARPLRLQSVEDLVRGRPANEATAVVAANRAIEGARPL
;
A
#
# COMPACT_ATOMS: atom_id res chain seq x y z
N CYS A 1 5.19 14.72 2.06
CA CYS A 1 4.27 15.61 2.79
C CYS A 1 4.60 17.07 2.49
N TRP A 2 3.57 17.87 2.27
CA TRP A 2 3.73 19.30 1.97
C TRP A 2 4.44 20.05 3.11
N TYR A 3 4.06 19.80 4.36
CA TYR A 3 4.68 20.43 5.54
C TYR A 3 6.17 20.13 5.67
N TYR A 4 6.59 18.88 5.37
CA TYR A 4 8.00 18.52 5.32
C TYR A 4 8.76 19.39 4.30
N ARG A 5 8.22 19.57 3.12
CA ARG A 5 8.85 20.36 2.04
C ARG A 5 8.86 21.86 2.36
N ALA A 6 7.87 22.35 3.08
CA ALA A 6 7.75 23.74 3.47
C ALA A 6 8.57 24.11 4.73
N GLY A 7 9.31 23.17 5.32
CA GLY A 7 10.18 23.42 6.47
C GLY A 7 9.47 23.52 7.81
N TRP A 8 8.24 23.01 7.93
CA TRP A 8 7.53 22.93 9.19
C TRP A 8 8.13 21.88 10.12
N PRO A 9 7.91 21.95 11.45
CA PRO A 9 8.42 20.95 12.39
C PRO A 9 8.00 19.54 11.98
N CYS A 10 8.97 18.63 11.85
CA CYS A 10 8.76 17.31 11.30
C CYS A 10 9.78 16.30 11.83
N TYR A 11 9.35 15.14 12.28
CA TYR A 11 10.24 14.07 12.72
C TYR A 11 11.21 13.61 11.61
N ARG A 12 10.77 13.55 10.34
CA ARG A 12 11.65 13.21 9.20
C ARG A 12 12.75 14.22 8.95
N ALA A 13 12.53 15.47 9.35
CA ALA A 13 13.52 16.56 9.25
C ALA A 13 14.36 16.71 10.53
N GLY A 14 14.29 15.76 11.48
CA GLY A 14 15.01 15.83 12.75
C GLY A 14 14.31 16.68 13.82
N GLY A 15 13.08 17.11 13.59
CA GLY A 15 12.26 17.82 14.60
C GLY A 15 11.64 16.84 15.61
N ASN A 16 10.92 17.40 16.57
CA ASN A 16 10.34 16.70 17.72
C ASN A 16 8.82 16.54 17.68
N ILE A 17 8.16 17.06 16.63
CA ILE A 17 6.72 16.90 16.40
C ILE A 17 6.44 16.65 14.91
N CYS A 18 5.24 16.16 14.61
CA CYS A 18 4.69 16.14 13.26
C CYS A 18 3.65 17.27 13.16
N TYR A 19 3.97 18.41 12.55
CA TYR A 19 3.01 19.51 12.43
C TYR A 19 1.78 19.09 11.60
N ALA A 20 1.96 18.21 10.62
CA ALA A 20 0.87 17.68 9.80
C ALA A 20 -0.19 16.89 10.60
N ASP A 21 0.12 16.52 11.85
CA ASP A 21 -0.75 15.78 12.77
C ASP A 21 -1.23 16.67 13.91
N THR A 22 -1.35 17.97 13.67
CA THR A 22 -1.91 18.93 14.65
C THR A 22 -3.27 19.43 14.19
N PRO A 23 -4.13 19.92 15.12
CA PRO A 23 -5.46 20.46 14.78
C PRO A 23 -5.42 21.65 13.82
N GLU A 24 -4.31 22.39 13.79
CA GLU A 24 -4.13 23.56 12.93
C GLU A 24 -3.68 23.19 11.51
N SER A 25 -3.39 21.91 11.25
CA SER A 25 -2.89 21.47 9.96
C SER A 25 -4.02 21.21 8.94
N ILE A 26 -3.68 21.35 7.67
CA ILE A 26 -4.51 20.84 6.57
C ILE A 26 -4.09 19.38 6.35
N ASN A 27 -4.93 18.43 6.75
CA ASN A 27 -4.59 17.02 6.84
C ASN A 27 -5.42 16.09 5.92
N ARG A 28 -6.28 16.63 5.06
CA ARG A 28 -7.20 15.90 4.17
C ARG A 28 -6.55 14.74 3.40
N GLU A 29 -5.28 14.91 3.00
CA GLU A 29 -4.55 13.95 2.16
C GLU A 29 -3.49 13.18 2.95
N HIS A 30 -3.64 13.12 4.27
CA HIS A 30 -2.71 12.42 5.14
C HIS A 30 -3.21 11.00 5.49
N ALA A 31 -2.31 10.21 6.08
CA ALA A 31 -2.57 8.83 6.46
C ALA A 31 -3.75 8.71 7.43
N ILE A 32 -4.67 7.80 7.14
CA ILE A 32 -5.81 7.45 7.99
C ILE A 32 -5.69 6.04 8.56
N LEU A 33 -4.77 5.24 8.02
CA LEU A 33 -4.42 3.92 8.51
C LEU A 33 -2.96 3.90 8.93
N VAL A 34 -2.66 3.27 10.07
CA VAL A 34 -1.29 3.10 10.57
C VAL A 34 -0.50 4.41 10.55
N ALA A 35 -1.08 5.48 11.08
CA ALA A 35 -0.41 6.76 11.29
C ALA A 35 0.50 6.65 12.52
N ASP A 36 1.75 6.23 12.33
CA ASP A 36 2.78 6.13 13.35
C ASP A 36 3.85 7.19 13.11
N ARG A 37 3.98 8.17 14.01
CA ARG A 37 4.97 9.26 13.99
C ARG A 37 5.03 10.11 12.70
N CYS A 38 4.43 9.66 11.61
CA CYS A 38 4.40 10.35 10.34
C CYS A 38 3.10 10.03 9.58
N VAL A 39 2.35 11.06 9.26
CA VAL A 39 1.07 10.97 8.54
C VAL A 39 1.21 11.12 7.02
N ALA A 40 2.44 11.20 6.50
CA ALA A 40 2.67 11.18 5.06
C ALA A 40 2.20 9.85 4.47
N VAL A 41 1.65 9.91 3.26
CA VAL A 41 1.19 8.72 2.52
C VAL A 41 2.20 8.30 1.46
N ASN A 42 2.18 7.03 1.08
CA ASN A 42 2.94 6.55 -0.07
C ASN A 42 2.20 6.99 -1.36
N PRO A 43 2.87 7.72 -2.27
CA PRO A 43 2.20 8.30 -3.44
C PRO A 43 2.25 7.41 -4.69
N SER A 44 2.85 6.23 -4.62
CA SER A 44 3.10 5.38 -5.79
C SER A 44 1.84 4.67 -6.26
N ASP A 45 1.43 4.88 -7.52
CA ASP A 45 0.32 4.15 -8.13
C ASP A 45 0.66 2.68 -8.41
N THR A 46 1.94 2.36 -8.65
CA THR A 46 2.37 0.98 -8.95
C THR A 46 2.59 0.12 -7.71
N ALA A 47 2.93 0.72 -6.58
CA ALA A 47 3.28 0.00 -5.36
C ALA A 47 2.20 -1.00 -4.89
N PRO A 48 0.90 -0.65 -4.81
CA PRO A 48 -0.12 -1.61 -4.40
C PRO A 48 -0.29 -2.76 -5.40
N ALA A 49 -0.15 -2.51 -6.71
CA ALA A 49 -0.22 -3.55 -7.73
C ALA A 49 0.97 -4.53 -7.63
N LEU A 50 2.18 -4.03 -7.38
CA LEU A 50 3.37 -4.88 -7.21
C LEU A 50 3.22 -5.82 -6.00
N ILE A 51 2.69 -5.32 -4.90
CA ILE A 51 2.42 -6.15 -3.71
C ILE A 51 1.29 -7.14 -3.99
N ALA A 52 0.20 -6.72 -4.64
CA ALA A 52 -0.92 -7.61 -4.98
C ALA A 52 -0.50 -8.75 -5.92
N LEU A 53 0.52 -8.53 -6.74
CA LEU A 53 1.07 -9.53 -7.67
C LEU A 53 2.24 -10.33 -7.10
N ASP A 54 2.56 -10.21 -5.82
CA ASP A 54 3.72 -10.84 -5.18
C ASP A 54 5.05 -10.55 -5.91
N ALA A 55 5.20 -9.33 -6.44
CA ALA A 55 6.39 -8.93 -7.17
C ALA A 55 7.66 -9.04 -6.32
N GLN A 56 8.76 -9.34 -6.98
CA GLN A 56 10.10 -9.35 -6.40
C GLN A 56 10.90 -8.16 -6.92
N MET A 57 11.47 -7.40 -6.01
CA MET A 57 12.30 -6.24 -6.27
C MET A 57 13.77 -6.68 -6.30
N VAL A 58 14.44 -6.54 -7.45
CA VAL A 58 15.84 -6.90 -7.63
C VAL A 58 16.68 -5.65 -7.43
N ILE A 59 17.52 -5.68 -6.41
CA ILE A 59 18.34 -4.55 -5.98
C ILE A 59 19.79 -4.89 -6.23
N ARG A 60 20.53 -4.00 -6.91
CA ARG A 60 21.97 -3.99 -6.93
C ARG A 60 22.44 -3.06 -5.82
N THR A 61 23.15 -3.60 -4.85
CA THR A 61 23.68 -2.83 -3.72
C THR A 61 24.91 -2.01 -4.13
N ALA A 62 25.28 -1.02 -3.34
CA ALA A 62 26.41 -0.13 -3.62
C ALA A 62 27.76 -0.86 -3.76
N ASP A 63 27.91 -2.01 -3.08
CA ASP A 63 29.08 -2.89 -3.16
C ASP A 63 29.03 -3.91 -4.33
N GLY A 64 27.95 -3.83 -5.14
CA GLY A 64 27.81 -4.64 -6.35
C GLY A 64 27.09 -5.97 -6.19
N GLU A 65 26.61 -6.31 -4.98
CA GLU A 65 25.85 -7.54 -4.74
C GLU A 65 24.41 -7.43 -5.27
N GLU A 66 23.81 -8.56 -5.60
CA GLU A 66 22.38 -8.62 -5.95
C GLU A 66 21.57 -9.09 -4.74
N ARG A 67 20.51 -8.33 -4.39
CA ARG A 67 19.55 -8.69 -3.36
C ARG A 67 18.15 -8.72 -3.95
N VAL A 68 17.40 -9.78 -3.71
CA VAL A 68 16.00 -9.91 -4.13
C VAL A 68 15.10 -9.90 -2.90
N VAL A 69 14.08 -9.03 -2.90
CA VAL A 69 13.14 -8.91 -1.78
C VAL A 69 11.70 -8.88 -2.32
N ALA A 70 10.73 -9.30 -1.51
CA ALA A 70 9.33 -9.15 -1.86
C ALA A 70 8.95 -7.66 -1.92
N ALA A 71 8.04 -7.29 -2.82
CA ALA A 71 7.56 -5.91 -2.91
C ALA A 71 6.92 -5.42 -1.60
N GLU A 72 6.28 -6.30 -0.83
CA GLU A 72 5.71 -6.00 0.48
C GLU A 72 6.78 -5.55 1.49
N ASP A 73 7.98 -6.13 1.43
CA ASP A 73 9.11 -5.82 2.32
C ASP A 73 9.98 -4.67 1.81
N TYR A 74 9.80 -4.26 0.55
CA TYR A 74 10.57 -3.18 -0.05
C TYR A 74 10.19 -1.80 0.49
N PHE A 75 8.90 -1.58 0.79
CA PHE A 75 8.39 -0.33 1.32
C PHE A 75 8.42 -0.34 2.84
N VAL A 76 9.10 0.63 3.44
CA VAL A 76 9.23 0.74 4.90
C VAL A 76 8.36 1.86 5.45
N GLY A 77 7.79 1.60 6.63
CA GLY A 77 7.02 2.59 7.37
C GLY A 77 7.90 3.38 8.35
N PRO A 78 7.36 4.49 8.89
CA PRO A 78 8.08 5.40 9.80
C PRO A 78 8.48 4.75 11.14
N GLY A 79 7.82 3.67 11.55
CA GLY A 79 8.19 2.89 12.72
C GLY A 79 9.50 2.09 12.53
N ILE A 80 9.85 1.78 11.28
CA ILE A 80 11.11 1.08 10.93
C ILE A 80 12.20 2.12 10.64
N ASP A 81 11.93 3.06 9.73
CA ASP A 81 12.85 4.15 9.41
C ASP A 81 12.06 5.43 9.09
N ILE A 82 12.23 6.43 9.94
CA ILE A 82 11.52 7.71 9.78
C ILE A 82 12.04 8.52 8.59
N THR A 83 13.27 8.28 8.14
CA THR A 83 13.92 9.08 7.10
C THR A 83 13.71 8.55 5.69
N ARG A 84 13.41 7.25 5.54
CA ARG A 84 13.26 6.56 4.27
C ARG A 84 11.85 5.96 4.11
N MET A 85 11.47 5.72 2.87
CA MET A 85 10.20 5.04 2.51
C MET A 85 10.44 3.69 1.81
N THR A 86 11.70 3.35 1.55
CA THR A 86 12.13 2.07 0.97
C THR A 86 13.36 1.56 1.70
N ILE A 87 13.67 0.28 1.51
CA ILE A 87 14.86 -0.35 2.10
C ILE A 87 16.17 0.03 1.41
N LEU A 88 16.12 0.75 0.28
CA LEU A 88 17.33 1.13 -0.46
C LEU A 88 18.26 1.97 0.41
N GLN A 89 19.54 1.65 0.36
CA GLN A 89 20.61 2.43 0.95
C GLN A 89 21.20 3.41 -0.08
N PRO A 90 21.95 4.43 0.35
CA PRO A 90 22.68 5.27 -0.59
C PRO A 90 23.58 4.44 -1.50
N GLY A 91 23.43 4.62 -2.82
CA GLY A 91 24.15 3.85 -3.84
C GLY A 91 23.47 2.57 -4.31
N ASP A 92 22.39 2.11 -3.66
CA ASP A 92 21.61 0.98 -4.13
C ASP A 92 20.75 1.38 -5.35
N LEU A 93 20.56 0.44 -6.28
CA LEU A 93 19.73 0.61 -7.47
C LEU A 93 18.69 -0.51 -7.55
N LEU A 94 17.43 -0.14 -7.74
CA LEU A 94 16.40 -1.10 -8.18
C LEU A 94 16.64 -1.38 -9.67
N THR A 95 17.10 -2.58 -10.00
CA THR A 95 17.51 -2.94 -11.37
C THR A 95 16.44 -3.69 -12.14
N ALA A 96 15.56 -4.42 -11.45
CA ALA A 96 14.46 -5.15 -12.07
C ALA A 96 13.31 -5.37 -11.09
N ILE A 97 12.13 -5.60 -11.66
CA ILE A 97 10.95 -6.10 -10.97
C ILE A 97 10.55 -7.40 -11.63
N ARG A 98 10.49 -8.49 -10.88
CA ARG A 98 10.09 -9.81 -11.37
C ARG A 98 8.67 -10.11 -10.90
N LEU A 99 7.79 -10.45 -11.82
CA LEU A 99 6.43 -10.89 -11.50
C LEU A 99 6.39 -12.42 -11.55
N PRO A 100 6.03 -13.11 -10.46
CA PRO A 100 5.90 -14.56 -10.47
C PRO A 100 4.65 -14.98 -11.24
N ALA A 101 4.66 -16.18 -11.82
CA ALA A 101 3.50 -16.75 -12.51
C ALA A 101 2.37 -17.20 -11.56
N THR A 102 2.52 -17.00 -10.26
CA THR A 102 1.59 -17.47 -9.21
C THR A 102 0.16 -16.99 -9.40
N TRP A 103 0.00 -15.81 -10.04
CA TRP A 103 -1.29 -15.19 -10.32
C TRP A 103 -1.76 -15.37 -11.77
N GLY A 104 -1.15 -16.31 -12.52
CA GLY A 104 -1.61 -16.65 -13.86
C GLY A 104 -3.08 -17.09 -13.83
N GLY A 105 -3.92 -16.51 -14.70
CA GLY A 105 -5.35 -16.77 -14.75
C GLY A 105 -6.21 -16.08 -13.66
N ALA A 106 -5.61 -15.33 -12.75
CA ALA A 106 -6.35 -14.53 -11.76
C ALA A 106 -7.10 -13.36 -12.41
N ARG A 107 -8.15 -12.90 -11.74
CA ARG A 107 -8.83 -11.64 -12.04
C ARG A 107 -8.08 -10.52 -11.32
N PHE A 108 -7.75 -9.45 -12.06
CA PHE A 108 -7.05 -8.28 -11.52
C PHE A 108 -7.97 -7.08 -11.52
N TYR A 109 -7.81 -6.25 -10.50
CA TYR A 109 -8.51 -4.97 -10.41
C TYR A 109 -7.58 -3.92 -9.84
N PHE A 110 -7.67 -2.70 -10.39
CA PHE A 110 -7.01 -1.51 -9.86
C PHE A 110 -7.97 -0.33 -9.94
N GLU A 111 -8.12 0.39 -8.84
CA GLU A 111 -8.89 1.63 -8.77
C GLU A 111 -8.09 2.70 -8.06
N LYS A 112 -8.18 3.92 -8.56
CA LYS A 112 -7.58 5.11 -7.98
C LYS A 112 -8.64 6.19 -7.80
N VAL A 113 -9.05 6.44 -6.58
CA VAL A 113 -9.88 7.57 -6.22
C VAL A 113 -9.01 8.83 -6.16
N ARG A 114 -9.39 9.87 -6.89
CA ARG A 114 -8.64 11.11 -7.06
C ARG A 114 -9.57 12.28 -7.31
N ASP A 115 -9.11 13.50 -7.09
CA ASP A 115 -9.89 14.71 -7.35
C ASP A 115 -9.87 15.11 -8.85
N ARG A 116 -8.76 14.83 -9.55
CA ARG A 116 -8.57 15.20 -10.96
C ARG A 116 -8.23 13.98 -11.83
N GLN A 117 -8.57 14.07 -13.11
CA GLN A 117 -8.33 12.97 -14.06
C GLN A 117 -6.84 12.72 -14.32
N VAL A 118 -6.03 13.77 -14.29
CA VAL A 118 -4.58 13.72 -14.56
C VAL A 118 -3.82 14.58 -13.56
N TRP A 119 -2.54 14.27 -13.37
CA TRP A 119 -1.64 15.01 -12.47
C TRP A 119 -2.15 15.08 -11.04
N ASP A 120 -2.60 13.95 -10.52
CA ASP A 120 -3.14 13.87 -9.18
C ASP A 120 -2.63 12.65 -8.43
N PHE A 121 -2.41 12.81 -7.13
CA PHE A 121 -2.17 11.70 -6.22
C PHE A 121 -3.49 10.99 -5.88
N ALA A 122 -3.38 9.73 -5.48
CA ALA A 122 -4.54 9.03 -4.96
C ALA A 122 -4.96 9.60 -3.60
N LEU A 123 -6.25 9.84 -3.41
CA LEU A 123 -6.84 9.89 -2.07
C LEU A 123 -6.82 8.49 -1.45
N VAL A 124 -7.16 7.49 -2.25
CA VAL A 124 -6.97 6.07 -1.98
C VAL A 124 -6.83 5.32 -3.30
N SER A 125 -5.95 4.35 -3.34
CA SER A 125 -5.92 3.37 -4.42
C SER A 125 -6.02 1.95 -3.88
N VAL A 126 -6.63 1.06 -4.66
CA VAL A 126 -6.81 -0.35 -4.34
C VAL A 126 -6.29 -1.17 -5.51
N ALA A 127 -5.46 -2.16 -5.23
CA ALA A 127 -5.06 -3.17 -6.19
C ALA A 127 -5.41 -4.56 -5.64
N SER A 128 -5.94 -5.43 -6.50
CA SER A 128 -6.24 -6.80 -6.09
C SER A 128 -5.96 -7.82 -7.18
N ALA A 129 -5.63 -9.03 -6.75
CA ALA A 129 -5.56 -10.23 -7.57
C ALA A 129 -6.44 -11.29 -6.91
N MET A 130 -7.32 -11.96 -7.68
CA MET A 130 -8.28 -12.91 -7.15
C MET A 130 -8.35 -14.15 -8.05
N VAL A 131 -8.24 -15.32 -7.43
CA VAL A 131 -8.50 -16.60 -8.06
C VAL A 131 -9.84 -17.12 -7.55
N VAL A 132 -10.69 -17.55 -8.47
CA VAL A 132 -12.00 -18.14 -8.15
C VAL A 132 -12.10 -19.52 -8.75
N SER A 133 -12.81 -20.43 -8.05
CA SER A 133 -13.26 -21.72 -8.58
C SER A 133 -14.76 -21.67 -8.87
N GLU A 134 -15.20 -22.40 -9.87
CA GLU A 134 -16.63 -22.56 -10.14
C GLU A 134 -17.19 -23.64 -9.22
N GLY A 135 -18.22 -23.30 -8.47
CA GLY A 135 -18.95 -24.19 -7.55
C GLY A 135 -20.40 -24.35 -7.97
N ALA A 136 -21.11 -25.29 -7.35
CA ALA A 136 -22.53 -25.55 -7.63
C ALA A 136 -23.42 -24.31 -7.39
N ASN A 137 -23.00 -23.41 -6.52
CA ASN A 137 -23.73 -22.18 -6.15
C ASN A 137 -23.07 -20.90 -6.70
N GLY A 138 -22.27 -21.02 -7.77
CA GLY A 138 -21.54 -19.90 -8.37
C GLY A 138 -20.06 -19.83 -7.95
N PRO A 139 -19.35 -18.81 -8.43
CA PRO A 139 -17.91 -18.69 -8.20
C PRO A 139 -17.59 -18.46 -6.72
N THR A 140 -16.57 -19.15 -6.22
CA THR A 140 -16.07 -19.07 -4.85
C THR A 140 -14.64 -18.54 -4.87
N ILE A 141 -14.30 -17.66 -3.94
CA ILE A 141 -12.97 -17.07 -3.80
C ILE A 141 -12.01 -18.11 -3.20
N ASP A 142 -11.10 -18.63 -3.99
CA ASP A 142 -10.07 -19.55 -3.51
C ASP A 142 -8.93 -18.80 -2.83
N ARG A 143 -8.49 -17.73 -3.49
CA ARG A 143 -7.38 -16.92 -3.04
C ARG A 143 -7.56 -15.47 -3.49
N MET A 144 -7.25 -14.54 -2.60
CA MET A 144 -7.25 -13.12 -2.90
C MET A 144 -6.02 -12.46 -2.30
N ARG A 145 -5.51 -11.44 -2.99
CA ARG A 145 -4.59 -10.46 -2.50
C ARG A 145 -5.25 -9.09 -2.69
N ILE A 146 -5.29 -8.29 -1.63
CA ILE A 146 -5.84 -6.94 -1.70
C ILE A 146 -4.92 -5.97 -0.96
N VAL A 147 -4.58 -4.88 -1.62
CA VAL A 147 -3.63 -3.88 -1.13
C VAL A 147 -4.22 -2.50 -1.33
N VAL A 148 -4.20 -1.68 -0.28
CA VAL A 148 -4.59 -0.27 -0.34
C VAL A 148 -3.36 0.63 -0.25
N ASN A 149 -3.41 1.80 -0.90
CA ASN A 149 -2.35 2.79 -0.86
C ASN A 149 -2.93 4.22 -0.89
N GLY A 150 -2.08 5.22 -0.61
CA GLY A 150 -2.52 6.61 -0.42
C GLY A 150 -3.09 6.89 0.98
N VAL A 151 -3.23 5.87 1.83
CA VAL A 151 -3.86 5.94 3.16
C VAL A 151 -2.91 5.67 4.31
N ALA A 152 -1.65 5.37 4.02
CA ALA A 152 -0.58 5.14 5.00
C ALA A 152 0.79 5.48 4.37
N ALA A 153 1.83 5.57 5.20
CA ALA A 153 3.20 5.87 4.75
C ALA A 153 3.81 4.76 3.86
N ARG A 154 3.22 3.58 3.83
CA ARG A 154 3.54 2.48 2.93
C ARG A 154 2.26 1.84 2.41
N PRO A 155 2.30 1.13 1.28
CA PRO A 155 1.16 0.31 0.86
C PRO A 155 0.81 -0.71 1.93
N LEU A 156 -0.47 -0.95 2.14
CA LEU A 156 -0.97 -1.88 3.16
C LEU A 156 -1.70 -3.05 2.51
N ARG A 157 -1.18 -4.23 2.71
CA ARG A 157 -1.89 -5.46 2.41
C ARG A 157 -2.94 -5.73 3.48
N LEU A 158 -4.16 -6.00 3.07
CA LEU A 158 -5.30 -6.24 3.96
C LEU A 158 -5.50 -7.74 4.24
N GLN A 159 -4.52 -8.37 4.89
CA GLN A 159 -4.53 -9.81 5.14
C GLN A 159 -5.78 -10.29 5.87
N SER A 160 -6.29 -9.50 6.83
CA SER A 160 -7.52 -9.83 7.55
C SER A 160 -8.77 -9.84 6.64
N VAL A 161 -8.77 -9.07 5.55
CA VAL A 161 -9.81 -9.12 4.53
C VAL A 161 -9.64 -10.36 3.64
N GLU A 162 -8.40 -10.65 3.21
CA GLU A 162 -8.08 -11.83 2.40
C GLU A 162 -8.52 -13.12 3.08
N ASP A 163 -8.22 -13.25 4.38
CA ASP A 163 -8.60 -14.41 5.17
C ASP A 163 -10.12 -14.49 5.39
N LEU A 164 -10.77 -13.34 5.56
CA LEU A 164 -12.23 -13.26 5.74
C LEU A 164 -13.00 -13.71 4.52
N VAL A 165 -12.53 -13.38 3.30
CA VAL A 165 -13.26 -13.65 2.06
C VAL A 165 -12.93 -15.03 1.46
N ARG A 166 -11.87 -15.68 1.90
CA ARG A 166 -11.48 -17.01 1.40
C ARG A 166 -12.58 -18.03 1.63
N GLY A 167 -12.94 -18.78 0.58
CA GLY A 167 -14.01 -19.76 0.60
C GLY A 167 -15.42 -19.19 0.54
N ARG A 168 -15.58 -17.86 0.43
CA ARG A 168 -16.90 -17.22 0.28
C ARG A 168 -17.27 -17.06 -1.19
N PRO A 169 -18.59 -16.97 -1.50
CA PRO A 169 -19.04 -16.64 -2.85
C PRO A 169 -18.45 -15.30 -3.32
N ALA A 170 -18.00 -15.24 -4.57
CA ALA A 170 -17.53 -14.01 -5.21
C ALA A 170 -18.73 -13.16 -5.66
N ASN A 171 -19.40 -12.52 -4.73
CA ASN A 171 -20.60 -11.72 -4.96
C ASN A 171 -20.60 -10.42 -4.14
N GLU A 172 -21.61 -9.57 -4.36
CA GLU A 172 -21.76 -8.27 -3.72
C GLU A 172 -21.83 -8.36 -2.17
N ALA A 173 -22.52 -9.35 -1.63
CA ALA A 173 -22.62 -9.52 -0.17
C ALA A 173 -21.24 -9.75 0.47
N THR A 174 -20.39 -10.57 -0.17
CA THR A 174 -19.00 -10.76 0.26
C THR A 174 -18.18 -9.49 0.09
N ALA A 175 -18.40 -8.72 -0.98
CA ALA A 175 -17.72 -7.44 -1.20
C ALA A 175 -18.05 -6.41 -0.11
N VAL A 176 -19.31 -6.32 0.31
CA VAL A 176 -19.73 -5.44 1.42
C VAL A 176 -19.04 -5.82 2.73
N VAL A 177 -19.00 -7.12 3.05
CA VAL A 177 -18.31 -7.61 4.25
C VAL A 177 -16.80 -7.28 4.20
N ALA A 178 -16.18 -7.48 3.03
CA ALA A 178 -14.77 -7.13 2.81
C ALA A 178 -14.51 -5.63 2.98
N ALA A 179 -15.38 -4.77 2.43
CA ALA A 179 -15.26 -3.32 2.53
C ALA A 179 -15.36 -2.84 3.99
N ASN A 180 -16.33 -3.35 4.75
CA ASN A 180 -16.46 -3.03 6.17
C ASN A 180 -15.23 -3.44 6.96
N ARG A 181 -14.66 -4.61 6.68
CA ARG A 181 -13.43 -5.07 7.32
C ARG A 181 -12.22 -4.21 6.95
N ALA A 182 -12.16 -3.73 5.71
CA ALA A 182 -11.02 -2.95 5.20
C ALA A 182 -10.87 -1.59 5.89
N ILE A 183 -11.96 -0.99 6.36
CA ILE A 183 -11.95 0.33 7.04
C ILE A 183 -11.79 0.24 8.55
N GLU A 184 -11.76 -0.96 9.12
CA GLU A 184 -11.53 -1.12 10.55
C GLU A 184 -10.16 -0.57 10.96
N GLY A 185 -10.15 0.28 11.98
CA GLY A 185 -8.94 0.96 12.44
C GLY A 185 -8.57 2.24 11.69
N ALA A 186 -9.37 2.65 10.70
CA ALA A 186 -9.19 3.96 10.08
C ALA A 186 -9.47 5.07 11.12
N ARG A 187 -8.52 6.01 11.18
CA ARG A 187 -8.58 7.19 12.07
C ARG A 187 -8.33 8.43 11.23
N PRO A 188 -9.39 9.07 10.73
CA PRO A 188 -9.27 10.39 10.09
C PRO A 188 -8.69 11.38 11.10
N LEU A 189 -7.76 12.21 10.64
CA LEU A 189 -7.08 13.25 11.45
C LEU A 189 -7.96 14.49 11.61
#